data_8e6b370afebd668cf1ef36274e772bab
#
_entry.id   8e6b370afebd668cf1ef36274e772bab
#
_cell.length_a   1.000
_cell.length_b   1.000
_cell.length_c   1.000
_cell.angle_alpha   90.00
_cell.angle_beta   90.00
_cell.angle_gamma   90.00
#
_symmetry.space_group_name_H-M   'P 1'
#
loop_
_entity.id
_entity.type
_entity.pdbx_description
1 polymer ?
#
loop_
_entity_poly.entity_id
_entity_poly.type
_entity_poly.pdbx_seq_one_letter_code
_entity_poly.pdbx_strand_id
1 'polypeptide(L)'
;MSQRNEIMGKEPSMRHYKRPLTIMRTNLDYQLNTHHSFNLNYHLSRTGNDRFDDLDTSFEPSKDVVTKHILGLSYNQSLLDGKMENVFFIKDYINHPNIRQTDQSSVTGSKDVQGSTTKNYLGYGAGLRYTIVEPLSIKVSYEHSVRLPIARELLGNGTTIYANVALKPENSNNFNASLFGTWHPGNGHTFYYEMSGFFRKVNNYIQTSIAEKEGTMQYTNVPAVHVKGVEGEIRYDWQG
;
A
#
# COMPACT_ATOMS: atom_id res chain seq x y z
N MET A 1 -2.61 21.07 13.09
CA MET A 1 -2.93 20.49 14.41
C MET A 1 -1.82 20.89 15.36
N SER A 2 -2.08 21.64 16.42
CA SER A 2 -1.07 22.07 17.40
C SER A 2 -1.22 21.19 18.66
N GLN A 3 -0.12 20.75 19.23
CA GLN A 3 -0.09 20.02 20.50
C GLN A 3 0.82 20.79 21.47
N ARG A 4 0.28 21.09 22.65
CA ARG A 4 1.04 21.66 23.76
C ARG A 4 1.49 20.51 24.66
N ASN A 5 2.77 20.34 24.84
CA ASN A 5 3.34 19.34 25.75
C ASN A 5 4.05 20.06 26.89
N GLU A 6 3.49 19.98 28.10
CA GLU A 6 4.16 20.34 29.33
C GLU A 6 4.64 19.06 30.00
N ILE A 7 5.93 18.79 29.94
CA ILE A 7 6.57 17.72 30.70
C ILE A 7 7.34 18.37 31.85
N MET A 8 7.06 17.98 33.09
CA MET A 8 7.76 18.46 34.26
C MET A 8 9.30 18.40 34.06
N GLY A 9 9.98 19.54 34.17
CA GLY A 9 11.44 19.66 34.09
C GLY A 9 12.01 19.88 32.69
N LYS A 10 11.19 20.04 31.65
CA LYS A 10 11.62 20.48 30.31
C LYS A 10 11.04 21.85 29.98
N GLU A 11 11.75 22.61 29.15
CA GLU A 11 11.24 23.87 28.63
C GLU A 11 9.90 23.65 27.92
N PRO A 12 8.93 24.60 28.06
CA PRO A 12 7.64 24.48 27.41
C PRO A 12 7.81 24.41 25.90
N SER A 13 7.17 23.49 25.24
CA SER A 13 7.21 23.33 23.79
C SER A 13 5.81 23.43 23.20
N MET A 14 5.66 24.16 22.09
CA MET A 14 4.41 24.25 21.31
C MET A 14 4.69 23.89 19.86
N ARG A 15 4.53 22.60 19.54
CA ARG A 15 4.87 22.06 18.23
C ARG A 15 3.72 22.14 17.24
N HIS A 16 4.01 22.71 16.09
CA HIS A 16 3.11 22.77 14.94
C HIS A 16 3.60 21.87 13.81
N TYR A 17 2.64 21.21 13.14
CA TYR A 17 2.91 20.35 12.01
C TYR A 17 2.11 20.82 10.80
N LYS A 18 2.79 21.07 9.68
CA LYS A 18 2.16 21.27 8.37
C LYS A 18 2.48 20.04 7.50
N ARG A 19 1.45 19.44 6.92
CA ARG A 19 1.58 18.25 6.09
C ARG A 19 0.99 18.49 4.69
N PRO A 20 1.69 19.26 3.84
CA PRO A 20 1.26 19.44 2.46
C PRO A 20 1.24 18.08 1.74
N LEU A 21 0.19 17.84 0.98
CA LEU A 21 0.01 16.63 0.17
C LEU A 21 -0.31 17.04 -1.26
N THR A 22 0.49 16.55 -2.21
CA THR A 22 0.24 16.66 -3.63
C THR A 22 0.05 15.26 -4.20
N ILE A 23 -1.03 15.07 -4.95
CA ILE A 23 -1.32 13.81 -5.64
C ILE A 23 -1.62 14.12 -7.11
N MET A 24 -1.00 13.38 -8.01
CA MET A 24 -1.32 13.36 -9.43
C MET A 24 -1.55 11.92 -9.88
N ARG A 25 -2.58 11.71 -10.68
CA ARG A 25 -2.91 10.41 -11.28
C ARG A 25 -3.21 10.61 -12.75
N THR A 26 -2.66 9.74 -13.59
CA THR A 26 -2.90 9.70 -15.02
C THR A 26 -3.16 8.25 -15.41
N ASN A 27 -4.15 8.05 -16.25
CA ASN A 27 -4.48 6.77 -16.86
C ASN A 27 -4.62 6.95 -18.37
N LEU A 28 -3.95 6.10 -19.13
CA LEU A 28 -4.03 6.05 -20.58
C LEU A 28 -4.41 4.63 -20.99
N ASP A 29 -5.54 4.52 -21.68
CA ASP A 29 -6.03 3.27 -22.23
C ASP A 29 -5.83 3.27 -23.75
N TYR A 30 -5.22 2.21 -24.26
CA TYR A 30 -5.01 2.00 -25.69
C TYR A 30 -5.61 0.66 -26.11
N GLN A 31 -6.68 0.74 -26.91
CA GLN A 31 -7.33 -0.43 -27.51
C GLN A 31 -6.66 -0.73 -28.85
N LEU A 32 -5.89 -1.82 -28.92
CA LEU A 32 -5.25 -2.26 -30.16
C LEU A 32 -6.27 -2.86 -31.13
N ASN A 33 -7.17 -3.71 -30.60
CA ASN A 33 -8.31 -4.31 -31.30
C ASN A 33 -9.32 -4.85 -30.28
N THR A 34 -10.34 -5.58 -30.71
CA THR A 34 -11.39 -6.12 -29.83
C THR A 34 -10.86 -7.13 -28.79
N HIS A 35 -9.67 -7.69 -29.00
CA HIS A 35 -9.10 -8.74 -28.15
C HIS A 35 -7.90 -8.29 -27.32
N HIS A 36 -7.31 -7.15 -27.64
CA HIS A 36 -6.05 -6.69 -27.04
C HIS A 36 -6.13 -5.24 -26.63
N SER A 37 -5.79 -4.94 -25.39
CA SER A 37 -5.67 -3.58 -24.87
C SER A 37 -4.47 -3.42 -23.94
N PHE A 38 -3.98 -2.20 -23.88
CA PHE A 38 -2.92 -1.77 -22.96
C PHE A 38 -3.42 -0.65 -22.09
N ASN A 39 -2.99 -0.65 -20.84
CA ASN A 39 -3.28 0.42 -19.91
C ASN A 39 -1.99 0.89 -19.26
N LEU A 40 -1.74 2.20 -19.31
CA LEU A 40 -0.60 2.85 -18.66
C LEU A 40 -1.11 3.73 -17.54
N ASN A 41 -0.67 3.45 -16.33
CA ASN A 41 -1.04 4.20 -15.12
C ASN A 41 0.19 4.89 -14.54
N TYR A 42 0.03 6.16 -14.18
CA TYR A 42 1.04 6.89 -13.43
C TYR A 42 0.42 7.53 -12.19
N HIS A 43 1.08 7.34 -11.05
CA HIS A 43 0.71 7.95 -9.79
C HIS A 43 1.92 8.63 -9.16
N LEU A 44 1.78 9.93 -8.88
CA LEU A 44 2.70 10.74 -8.09
C LEU A 44 2.04 11.08 -6.77
N SER A 45 2.76 10.88 -5.67
CA SER A 45 2.38 11.35 -4.33
C SER A 45 3.57 12.01 -3.68
N ARG A 46 3.42 13.28 -3.28
CA ARG A 46 4.42 14.03 -2.53
C ARG A 46 3.81 14.49 -1.21
N THR A 47 4.35 13.99 -0.12
CA THR A 47 3.90 14.31 1.24
C THR A 47 5.01 15.03 1.98
N GLY A 48 4.75 16.26 2.41
CA GLY A 48 5.63 17.01 3.29
C GLY A 48 5.29 16.77 4.76
N ASN A 49 6.23 17.07 5.64
CA ASN A 49 6.04 17.13 7.09
C ASN A 49 6.94 18.22 7.64
N ASP A 50 6.41 19.44 7.67
CA ASP A 50 7.12 20.61 8.21
C ASP A 50 6.82 20.69 9.70
N ARG A 51 7.86 20.81 10.51
CA ARG A 51 7.77 20.90 11.97
C ARG A 51 8.32 22.24 12.45
N PHE A 52 7.58 22.85 13.35
CA PHE A 52 7.92 24.11 13.99
C PHE A 52 7.67 23.99 15.49
N ASP A 53 8.44 24.68 16.30
CA ASP A 53 8.16 24.87 17.73
C ASP A 53 8.15 26.37 18.01
N ASP A 54 7.04 26.90 18.53
CA ASP A 54 6.86 28.34 18.75
C ASP A 54 7.45 28.80 20.08
N LEU A 55 7.75 27.90 20.99
CA LEU A 55 8.26 28.20 22.34
C LEU A 55 9.72 27.79 22.51
N ASP A 56 10.19 26.79 21.79
CA ASP A 56 11.58 26.37 21.80
C ASP A 56 12.35 27.03 20.66
N THR A 57 13.03 28.11 20.97
CA THR A 57 13.85 28.85 19.99
C THR A 57 15.11 28.12 19.56
N SER A 58 15.49 27.06 20.27
CA SER A 58 16.60 26.18 19.91
C SER A 58 16.19 25.07 18.93
N PHE A 59 14.86 24.91 18.71
CA PHE A 59 14.34 23.91 17.79
C PHE A 59 14.55 24.34 16.34
N GLU A 60 15.37 23.58 15.60
CA GLU A 60 15.55 23.83 14.18
C GLU A 60 14.34 23.29 13.40
N PRO A 61 13.62 24.16 12.65
CA PRO A 61 12.51 23.72 11.80
C PRO A 61 12.97 22.69 10.79
N SER A 62 12.32 21.53 10.74
CA SER A 62 12.64 20.50 9.77
C SER A 62 11.58 20.43 8.68
N LYS A 63 12.03 20.23 7.44
CA LYS A 63 11.17 20.01 6.27
C LYS A 63 11.48 18.62 5.70
N ASP A 64 10.63 17.67 6.05
CA ASP A 64 10.73 16.33 5.52
C ASP A 64 9.79 16.17 4.33
N VAL A 65 10.25 15.50 3.28
CA VAL A 65 9.45 15.25 2.08
C VAL A 65 9.62 13.80 1.67
N VAL A 66 8.51 13.12 1.44
CA VAL A 66 8.50 11.79 0.82
C VAL A 66 7.81 11.90 -0.53
N THR A 67 8.54 11.64 -1.60
CA THR A 67 8.02 11.61 -2.96
C THR A 67 7.98 10.17 -3.44
N LYS A 68 6.83 9.75 -3.99
CA LYS A 68 6.61 8.41 -4.52
C LYS A 68 6.07 8.52 -5.93
N HIS A 69 6.64 7.72 -6.82
CA HIS A 69 6.12 7.51 -8.16
C HIS A 69 5.75 6.04 -8.31
N ILE A 70 4.65 5.77 -8.96
CA ILE A 70 4.26 4.42 -9.34
C ILE A 70 3.89 4.48 -10.82
N LEU A 71 4.63 3.76 -11.64
CA LEU A 71 4.36 3.59 -13.05
C LEU A 71 3.92 2.15 -13.27
N GLY A 72 2.73 1.95 -13.84
CA GLY A 72 2.16 0.64 -14.13
C GLY A 72 1.80 0.50 -15.59
N LEU A 73 2.20 -0.61 -16.18
CA LEU A 73 1.76 -1.03 -17.52
C LEU A 73 1.03 -2.36 -17.37
N SER A 74 -0.17 -2.44 -17.94
CA SER A 74 -0.90 -3.71 -18.07
C SER A 74 -1.28 -3.99 -19.52
N TYR A 75 -1.31 -5.27 -19.83
CA TYR A 75 -1.80 -5.82 -21.07
C TYR A 75 -2.96 -6.76 -20.80
N ASN A 76 -4.09 -6.51 -21.43
CA ASN A 76 -5.29 -7.31 -21.34
C ASN A 76 -5.55 -8.02 -22.66
N GLN A 77 -5.95 -9.27 -22.55
CA GLN A 77 -6.22 -10.13 -23.68
C GLN A 77 -7.54 -10.87 -23.48
N SER A 78 -8.41 -10.85 -24.50
CA SER A 78 -9.65 -11.61 -24.54
C SER A 78 -9.59 -12.61 -25.70
N LEU A 79 -9.74 -13.89 -25.40
CA LEU A 79 -9.63 -15.00 -26.35
C LEU A 79 -10.88 -15.89 -26.28
N LEU A 80 -11.04 -16.78 -27.28
CA LEU A 80 -12.11 -17.76 -27.34
C LEU A 80 -13.51 -17.11 -27.22
N ASP A 81 -13.74 -16.05 -27.99
CA ASP A 81 -14.99 -15.29 -27.98
C ASP A 81 -15.39 -14.78 -26.58
N GLY A 82 -14.38 -14.30 -25.81
CA GLY A 82 -14.58 -13.76 -24.46
C GLY A 82 -14.62 -14.82 -23.35
N LYS A 83 -14.50 -16.11 -23.66
CA LYS A 83 -14.45 -17.15 -22.64
C LYS A 83 -13.16 -17.16 -21.83
N MET A 84 -12.08 -16.62 -22.39
CA MET A 84 -10.78 -16.55 -21.73
C MET A 84 -10.28 -15.11 -21.70
N GLU A 85 -10.08 -14.58 -20.53
CA GLU A 85 -9.54 -13.24 -20.28
C GLU A 85 -8.25 -13.35 -19.50
N ASN A 86 -7.20 -12.74 -20.03
CA ASN A 86 -5.89 -12.67 -19.40
C ASN A 86 -5.52 -11.22 -19.09
N VAL A 87 -4.84 -11.00 -18.00
CA VAL A 87 -4.20 -9.76 -17.67
C VAL A 87 -2.76 -10.02 -17.22
N PHE A 88 -1.83 -9.25 -17.76
CA PHE A 88 -0.43 -9.24 -17.33
C PHE A 88 -0.08 -7.80 -16.99
N PHE A 89 0.64 -7.60 -15.90
CA PHE A 89 1.05 -6.24 -15.52
C PHE A 89 2.42 -6.22 -14.85
N ILE A 90 3.04 -5.06 -14.99
CA ILE A 90 4.30 -4.71 -14.35
C ILE A 90 4.17 -3.30 -13.75
N LYS A 91 4.77 -3.08 -12.58
CA LYS A 91 4.74 -1.81 -11.86
C LYS A 91 6.13 -1.46 -11.37
N ASP A 92 6.57 -0.24 -11.62
CA ASP A 92 7.78 0.32 -11.02
C ASP A 92 7.39 1.29 -9.90
N TYR A 93 7.91 1.04 -8.69
CA TYR A 93 7.69 1.83 -7.51
C TYR A 93 8.97 2.59 -7.17
N ILE A 94 8.96 3.89 -7.33
CA ILE A 94 10.09 4.76 -7.00
C ILE A 94 9.77 5.49 -5.71
N ASN A 95 10.61 5.33 -4.70
CA ASN A 95 10.50 6.01 -3.42
C ASN A 95 11.71 6.93 -3.22
N HIS A 96 11.43 8.22 -3.03
CA HIS A 96 12.44 9.25 -2.79
C HIS A 96 12.12 10.01 -1.49
N PRO A 97 12.52 9.47 -0.32
CA PRO A 97 12.47 10.21 0.93
C PRO A 97 13.61 11.22 1.00
N ASN A 98 13.30 12.44 1.41
CA ASN A 98 14.27 13.46 1.81
C ASN A 98 13.91 13.87 3.24
N ILE A 99 14.68 13.36 4.19
CA ILE A 99 14.36 13.42 5.62
C ILE A 99 15.53 14.05 6.36
N ARG A 100 15.20 15.01 7.23
CA ARG A 100 16.12 15.64 8.17
C ARG A 100 15.45 15.67 9.54
N GLN A 101 15.70 14.65 10.34
CA GLN A 101 15.13 14.53 11.68
C GLN A 101 16.18 14.21 12.71
N THR A 102 15.95 14.67 13.92
CA THR A 102 16.67 14.19 15.10
C THR A 102 15.95 12.93 15.59
N ASP A 103 16.63 11.80 15.54
CA ASP A 103 16.12 10.55 16.12
C ASP A 103 16.29 10.62 17.65
N GLN A 104 15.16 10.67 18.34
CA GLN A 104 15.10 10.69 19.81
C GLN A 104 14.73 9.31 20.38
N SER A 105 14.74 8.26 19.58
CA SER A 105 14.35 6.91 20.00
C SER A 105 15.39 6.23 20.91
N SER A 106 16.64 6.70 20.88
CA SER A 106 17.74 6.14 21.69
C SER A 106 17.75 6.71 23.10
N VAL A 107 17.98 5.84 24.09
CA VAL A 107 18.16 6.22 25.50
C VAL A 107 19.45 7.02 25.71
N THR A 108 20.45 6.83 24.85
CA THR A 108 21.80 7.41 24.98
C THR A 108 21.93 8.82 24.39
N GLY A 109 20.88 9.36 23.78
CA GLY A 109 20.88 10.72 23.22
C GLY A 109 20.17 10.84 21.88
N SER A 110 20.02 12.07 21.41
CA SER A 110 19.45 12.37 20.09
C SER A 110 20.50 12.15 19.00
N LYS A 111 20.11 11.50 17.92
CA LYS A 111 20.95 11.31 16.73
C LYS A 111 20.27 11.97 15.52
N ASP A 112 21.01 12.79 14.80
CA ASP A 112 20.52 13.36 13.56
C ASP A 112 20.42 12.27 12.49
N VAL A 113 19.21 12.09 11.98
CA VAL A 113 18.91 11.19 10.88
C VAL A 113 18.70 12.02 9.63
N GLN A 114 19.68 11.98 8.75
CA GLN A 114 19.59 12.58 7.42
C GLN A 114 19.63 11.47 6.38
N GLY A 115 18.71 11.50 5.43
CA GLY A 115 18.69 10.53 4.36
C GLY A 115 17.93 11.04 3.15
N SER A 116 18.58 10.94 2.00
CA SER A 116 17.95 11.10 0.69
C SER A 116 18.47 9.97 -0.19
N THR A 117 17.67 8.96 -0.40
CA THR A 117 18.07 7.82 -1.24
C THR A 117 16.89 7.39 -2.08
N THR A 118 17.04 7.51 -3.40
CA THR A 118 16.06 6.96 -4.34
C THR A 118 16.21 5.45 -4.41
N LYS A 119 15.11 4.74 -4.25
CA LYS A 119 15.05 3.28 -4.39
C LYS A 119 13.90 2.89 -5.29
N ASN A 120 14.16 1.94 -6.18
CA ASN A 120 13.18 1.38 -7.09
C ASN A 120 12.83 -0.04 -6.66
N TYR A 121 11.56 -0.40 -6.85
CA TYR A 121 11.04 -1.73 -6.54
C TYR A 121 10.09 -2.14 -7.65
N LEU A 122 10.18 -3.42 -8.03
CA LEU A 122 9.38 -3.99 -9.11
C LEU A 122 8.23 -4.80 -8.56
N GLY A 123 7.03 -4.51 -9.04
CA GLY A 123 5.85 -5.37 -8.86
C GLY A 123 5.41 -5.94 -10.20
N TYR A 124 4.83 -7.11 -10.20
CA TYR A 124 4.32 -7.76 -11.41
C TYR A 124 3.26 -8.79 -11.06
N GLY A 125 2.46 -9.15 -12.04
CA GLY A 125 1.45 -10.17 -11.83
C GLY A 125 0.75 -10.58 -13.12
N ALA A 126 -0.03 -11.64 -12.98
CA ALA A 126 -0.87 -12.17 -14.03
C ALA A 126 -2.19 -12.66 -13.44
N GLY A 127 -3.25 -12.56 -14.24
CA GLY A 127 -4.56 -13.10 -13.92
C GLY A 127 -5.16 -13.78 -15.14
N LEU A 128 -5.89 -14.85 -14.90
CA LEU A 128 -6.65 -15.60 -15.88
C LEU A 128 -8.07 -15.76 -15.35
N ARG A 129 -9.06 -15.47 -16.20
CA ARG A 129 -10.45 -15.87 -16.05
C ARG A 129 -10.79 -16.79 -17.22
N TYR A 130 -11.42 -17.91 -16.93
CA TYR A 130 -11.85 -18.86 -17.94
C TYR A 130 -13.27 -19.36 -17.65
N THR A 131 -14.17 -19.17 -18.61
CA THR A 131 -15.53 -19.71 -18.58
C THR A 131 -15.52 -21.13 -19.15
N ILE A 132 -15.63 -22.13 -18.28
CA ILE A 132 -15.60 -23.55 -18.64
C ILE A 132 -16.90 -23.90 -19.39
N VAL A 133 -18.02 -23.57 -18.76
CA VAL A 133 -19.38 -23.66 -19.31
C VAL A 133 -20.17 -22.46 -18.78
N GLU A 134 -21.32 -22.14 -19.37
CA GLU A 134 -22.08 -20.96 -19.04
C GLU A 134 -22.34 -20.75 -17.52
N PRO A 135 -22.71 -21.79 -16.73
CA PRO A 135 -22.88 -21.60 -15.29
C PRO A 135 -21.59 -21.64 -14.48
N LEU A 136 -20.40 -21.91 -15.07
CA LEU A 136 -19.18 -22.17 -14.33
C LEU A 136 -17.97 -21.48 -14.94
N SER A 137 -17.33 -20.62 -14.13
CA SER A 137 -16.09 -19.95 -14.46
C SER A 137 -15.05 -20.14 -13.35
N ILE A 138 -13.78 -20.11 -13.74
CA ILE A 138 -12.65 -20.06 -12.82
C ILE A 138 -11.88 -18.77 -13.01
N LYS A 139 -11.28 -18.29 -11.93
CA LYS A 139 -10.36 -17.17 -11.94
C LYS A 139 -9.16 -17.53 -11.09
N VAL A 140 -7.96 -17.30 -11.61
CA VAL A 140 -6.72 -17.46 -10.87
C VAL A 140 -5.85 -16.22 -11.06
N SER A 141 -5.14 -15.82 -10.03
CA SER A 141 -4.21 -14.71 -10.15
C SER A 141 -3.01 -14.89 -9.24
N TYR A 142 -1.90 -14.33 -9.70
CA TYR A 142 -0.69 -14.16 -8.93
C TYR A 142 -0.22 -12.72 -9.05
N GLU A 143 0.20 -12.14 -7.93
CA GLU A 143 0.81 -10.82 -7.88
C GLU A 143 2.00 -10.82 -6.93
N HIS A 144 3.15 -10.35 -7.41
CA HIS A 144 4.22 -9.85 -6.58
C HIS A 144 4.02 -8.35 -6.41
N SER A 145 3.58 -7.90 -5.24
CA SER A 145 3.30 -6.49 -4.97
C SER A 145 4.25 -5.88 -3.96
N VAL A 146 4.45 -4.57 -4.08
CA VAL A 146 5.29 -3.78 -3.18
C VAL A 146 4.44 -2.70 -2.52
N ARG A 147 4.50 -2.59 -1.20
CA ARG A 147 3.92 -1.49 -0.44
C ARG A 147 5.02 -0.59 0.11
N LEU A 148 5.14 0.60 -0.46
CA LEU A 148 6.05 1.61 0.06
C LEU A 148 5.58 2.14 1.42
N PRO A 149 6.47 2.33 2.40
CA PRO A 149 6.12 2.93 3.68
C PRO A 149 5.43 4.29 3.47
N ILE A 150 4.38 4.57 4.21
CA ILE A 150 3.74 5.89 4.18
C ILE A 150 4.56 6.90 5.00
N ALA A 151 4.34 8.21 4.75
CA ALA A 151 5.09 9.26 5.44
C ALA A 151 5.00 9.14 6.97
N ARG A 152 3.83 8.76 7.52
CA ARG A 152 3.65 8.57 8.96
C ARG A 152 4.50 7.42 9.52
N GLU A 153 4.70 6.35 8.77
CA GLU A 153 5.53 5.21 9.18
C GLU A 153 7.00 5.59 9.21
N LEU A 154 7.46 6.37 8.21
CA LEU A 154 8.85 6.83 8.12
C LEU A 154 9.15 7.95 9.14
N LEU A 155 8.22 8.88 9.34
CA LEU A 155 8.44 10.13 10.06
C LEU A 155 7.88 10.13 11.47
N GLY A 156 7.05 9.12 11.81
CA GLY A 156 6.37 9.08 13.10
C GLY A 156 5.36 10.23 13.29
N ASN A 157 5.06 10.55 14.54
CA ASN A 157 4.20 11.68 14.90
C ASN A 157 4.92 12.76 15.71
N GLY A 158 6.21 12.57 16.00
CA GLY A 158 7.05 13.52 16.75
C GLY A 158 6.82 13.54 18.27
N THR A 159 5.90 12.71 18.79
CA THR A 159 5.59 12.66 20.23
C THR A 159 5.71 11.24 20.81
N THR A 160 4.82 10.36 20.42
CA THR A 160 4.74 8.97 20.93
C THR A 160 5.21 7.92 19.93
N ILE A 161 5.28 8.29 18.65
CA ILE A 161 5.76 7.41 17.57
C ILE A 161 6.99 8.08 16.95
N TYR A 162 8.13 7.45 17.10
CA TYR A 162 9.40 7.93 16.53
C TYR A 162 9.55 7.59 15.05
N ALA A 163 10.36 8.41 14.37
CA ALA A 163 10.74 8.18 12.99
C ALA A 163 11.56 6.90 12.83
N ASN A 164 11.36 6.20 11.72
CA ASN A 164 12.22 5.12 11.26
C ASN A 164 12.44 5.22 9.76
N VAL A 165 13.53 5.88 9.38
CA VAL A 165 13.90 6.06 7.96
C VAL A 165 14.54 4.82 7.33
N ALA A 166 14.89 3.83 8.17
CA ALA A 166 15.46 2.56 7.73
C ALA A 166 14.41 1.53 7.31
N LEU A 167 13.11 1.86 7.42
CA LEU A 167 12.02 0.98 7.01
C LEU A 167 12.19 0.54 5.55
N LYS A 168 12.10 -0.77 5.37
CA LYS A 168 12.03 -1.41 4.06
C LYS A 168 10.58 -1.51 3.60
N PRO A 169 10.30 -1.41 2.30
CA PRO A 169 8.98 -1.72 1.76
C PRO A 169 8.57 -3.16 2.07
N GLU A 170 7.27 -3.35 2.24
CA GLU A 170 6.72 -4.70 2.26
C GLU A 170 6.72 -5.28 0.84
N ASN A 171 7.06 -6.55 0.73
CA ASN A 171 6.92 -7.32 -0.50
C ASN A 171 5.96 -8.46 -0.23
N SER A 172 4.95 -8.62 -1.07
CA SER A 172 4.02 -9.72 -0.92
C SER A 172 3.87 -10.54 -2.19
N ASN A 173 3.80 -11.87 -2.01
CA ASN A 173 3.38 -12.80 -3.03
C ASN A 173 1.95 -13.22 -2.72
N ASN A 174 1.04 -12.91 -3.62
CA ASN A 174 -0.39 -13.09 -3.46
C ASN A 174 -0.90 -14.08 -4.51
N PHE A 175 -1.51 -15.16 -4.07
CA PHE A 175 -2.20 -16.12 -4.91
C PHE A 175 -3.68 -16.09 -4.58
N ASN A 176 -4.52 -16.00 -5.59
CA ASN A 176 -5.96 -16.12 -5.45
C ASN A 176 -6.50 -17.09 -6.49
N ALA A 177 -7.48 -17.89 -6.09
CA ALA A 177 -8.25 -18.75 -6.97
C ALA A 177 -9.72 -18.68 -6.59
N SER A 178 -10.59 -18.52 -7.58
CA SER A 178 -12.03 -18.48 -7.40
C SER A 178 -12.71 -19.38 -8.40
N LEU A 179 -13.77 -20.00 -7.96
CA LEU A 179 -14.74 -20.73 -8.78
C LEU A 179 -16.08 -20.03 -8.59
N PHE A 180 -16.70 -19.61 -9.67
CA PHE A 180 -17.92 -18.82 -9.62
C PHE A 180 -18.80 -19.04 -10.83
N GLY A 181 -20.07 -18.69 -10.69
CA GLY A 181 -21.00 -18.80 -11.79
C GLY A 181 -22.40 -18.32 -11.46
N THR A 182 -23.24 -18.42 -12.48
CA THR A 182 -24.66 -18.11 -12.42
C THR A 182 -25.42 -19.26 -13.03
N TRP A 183 -26.35 -19.82 -12.28
CA TRP A 183 -27.20 -20.91 -12.74
C TRP A 183 -28.66 -20.45 -12.82
N HIS A 184 -29.27 -20.71 -13.97
CA HIS A 184 -30.67 -20.37 -14.27
C HIS A 184 -31.48 -21.66 -14.46
N PRO A 185 -32.07 -22.25 -13.41
CA PRO A 185 -32.86 -23.49 -13.55
C PRO A 185 -34.23 -23.31 -14.24
N GLY A 186 -34.59 -22.07 -14.61
CA GLY A 186 -35.88 -21.75 -15.22
C GLY A 186 -36.87 -21.10 -14.24
N ASN A 187 -38.08 -20.76 -14.73
CA ASN A 187 -39.19 -20.16 -13.95
C ASN A 187 -38.79 -18.93 -13.12
N GLY A 188 -37.89 -18.07 -13.64
CA GLY A 188 -37.46 -16.85 -12.98
C GLY A 188 -36.47 -17.06 -11.83
N HIS A 189 -35.97 -18.26 -11.62
CA HIS A 189 -34.97 -18.55 -10.57
C HIS A 189 -33.55 -18.33 -11.07
N THR A 190 -32.72 -17.63 -10.27
CA THR A 190 -31.31 -17.37 -10.55
C THR A 190 -30.49 -17.62 -9.29
N PHE A 191 -29.44 -18.44 -9.40
CA PHE A 191 -28.48 -18.68 -8.34
C PHE A 191 -27.12 -18.16 -8.76
N TYR A 192 -26.54 -17.26 -7.96
CA TYR A 192 -25.16 -16.83 -8.04
C TYR A 192 -24.37 -17.57 -6.97
N TYR A 193 -23.18 -18.03 -7.31
CA TYR A 193 -22.30 -18.67 -6.36
C TYR A 193 -20.85 -18.32 -6.64
N GLU A 194 -20.09 -18.16 -5.59
CA GLU A 194 -18.64 -17.98 -5.62
C GLU A 194 -18.01 -18.68 -4.44
N MET A 195 -16.88 -19.35 -4.71
CA MET A 195 -15.96 -19.87 -3.72
C MET A 195 -14.56 -19.40 -4.07
N SER A 196 -13.93 -18.70 -3.16
CA SER A 196 -12.60 -18.10 -3.33
C SER A 196 -11.65 -18.57 -2.26
N GLY A 197 -10.41 -18.85 -2.66
CA GLY A 197 -9.31 -19.13 -1.75
C GLY A 197 -8.15 -18.19 -2.03
N PHE A 198 -7.45 -17.79 -0.99
CA PHE A 198 -6.28 -16.95 -1.13
C PHE A 198 -5.14 -17.38 -0.22
N PHE A 199 -3.92 -17.11 -0.70
CA PHE A 199 -2.70 -17.25 0.07
C PHE A 199 -1.83 -16.03 -0.17
N ARG A 200 -1.38 -15.40 0.92
CA ARG A 200 -0.49 -14.23 0.88
C ARG A 200 0.69 -14.44 1.81
N LYS A 201 1.90 -14.23 1.28
CA LYS A 201 3.13 -14.16 2.06
C LYS A 201 3.68 -12.74 1.96
N VAL A 202 3.74 -12.03 3.08
CA VAL A 202 4.28 -10.67 3.17
C VAL A 202 5.62 -10.72 3.88
N ASN A 203 6.67 -10.26 3.23
CA ASN A 203 7.99 -10.08 3.82
C ASN A 203 8.18 -8.60 4.21
N ASN A 204 9.01 -8.34 5.22
CA ASN A 204 9.26 -7.00 5.77
C ASN A 204 7.96 -6.29 6.17
N TYR A 205 6.99 -7.02 6.72
CA TYR A 205 5.72 -6.45 7.16
C TYR A 205 5.96 -5.31 8.15
N ILE A 206 5.32 -4.15 7.94
CA ILE A 206 5.52 -2.97 8.75
C ILE A 206 4.47 -2.95 9.86
N GLN A 207 4.93 -2.98 11.10
CA GLN A 207 4.07 -2.86 12.27
C GLN A 207 4.67 -1.91 13.31
N THR A 208 3.85 -1.44 14.25
CA THR A 208 4.34 -0.70 15.42
C THR A 208 4.94 -1.66 16.43
N SER A 209 6.06 -1.27 17.01
CA SER A 209 6.69 -1.95 18.15
C SER A 209 7.03 -0.93 19.24
N ILE A 210 7.27 -1.41 20.45
CA ILE A 210 7.76 -0.57 21.54
C ILE A 210 9.17 -0.12 21.16
N ALA A 211 9.45 1.19 21.28
CA ALA A 211 10.78 1.74 21.08
C ALA A 211 11.64 1.54 22.37
N GLU A 212 12.95 1.74 22.26
CA GLU A 212 13.87 1.62 23.42
C GLU A 212 13.48 2.55 24.57
N LYS A 213 12.92 3.73 24.25
CA LYS A 213 12.45 4.68 25.27
C LYS A 213 11.07 4.28 25.74
N GLU A 214 10.93 4.09 27.05
CA GLU A 214 9.69 3.70 27.71
C GLU A 214 8.49 4.60 27.33
N GLY A 215 7.34 3.99 27.08
CA GLY A 215 6.10 4.68 26.71
C GLY A 215 6.04 5.20 25.27
N THR A 216 7.01 4.83 24.42
CA THR A 216 7.07 5.24 23.02
C THR A 216 7.04 4.05 22.06
N MET A 217 6.67 4.32 20.82
CA MET A 217 6.54 3.32 19.75
C MET A 217 7.37 3.71 18.53
N GLN A 218 7.67 2.75 17.70
CA GLN A 218 8.32 2.95 16.40
C GLN A 218 7.77 1.92 15.41
N TYR A 219 7.67 2.29 14.14
CA TYR A 219 7.37 1.33 13.08
C TYR A 219 8.62 0.51 12.75
N THR A 220 8.47 -0.80 12.67
CA THR A 220 9.56 -1.73 12.36
C THR A 220 9.12 -2.75 11.34
N ASN A 221 10.09 -3.35 10.64
CA ASN A 221 9.81 -4.47 9.77
C ASN A 221 9.92 -5.80 10.53
N VAL A 222 8.90 -6.65 10.44
CA VAL A 222 9.00 -8.05 10.85
C VAL A 222 9.30 -8.95 9.66
N PRO A 223 9.98 -10.10 9.87
CA PRO A 223 10.51 -10.91 8.76
C PRO A 223 9.46 -11.37 7.77
N ALA A 224 8.40 -12.01 8.22
CA ALA A 224 7.32 -12.48 7.35
C ALA A 224 6.00 -12.69 8.10
N VAL A 225 4.90 -12.44 7.36
CA VAL A 225 3.53 -12.74 7.78
C VAL A 225 2.87 -13.58 6.69
N HIS A 226 2.19 -14.65 7.09
CA HIS A 226 1.43 -15.50 6.18
C HIS A 226 -0.06 -15.35 6.48
N VAL A 227 -0.85 -15.09 5.45
CA VAL A 227 -2.30 -14.98 5.54
C VAL A 227 -2.90 -15.93 4.50
N LYS A 228 -3.89 -16.73 4.91
CA LYS A 228 -4.64 -17.61 4.02
C LYS A 228 -6.09 -17.65 4.46
N GLY A 229 -6.97 -17.82 3.53
CA GLY A 229 -8.40 -17.91 3.81
C GLY A 229 -9.16 -18.52 2.65
N VAL A 230 -10.41 -18.90 2.97
CA VAL A 230 -11.43 -19.35 2.02
C VAL A 230 -12.68 -18.55 2.33
N GLU A 231 -13.33 -18.06 1.28
CA GLU A 231 -14.58 -17.31 1.34
C GLU A 231 -15.58 -17.95 0.40
N GLY A 232 -16.87 -17.91 0.74
CA GLY A 232 -17.95 -18.40 -0.10
C GLY A 232 -19.16 -17.49 -0.03
N GLU A 233 -19.81 -17.32 -1.18
CA GLU A 233 -21.05 -16.55 -1.32
C GLU A 233 -22.06 -17.34 -2.14
N ILE A 234 -23.33 -17.30 -1.74
CA ILE A 234 -24.47 -17.79 -2.52
C ILE A 234 -25.54 -16.71 -2.46
N ARG A 235 -26.04 -16.29 -3.63
CA ARG A 235 -27.15 -15.37 -3.75
C ARG A 235 -28.23 -16.01 -4.61
N TYR A 236 -29.47 -15.90 -4.17
CA TYR A 236 -30.65 -16.37 -4.88
C TYR A 236 -31.57 -15.20 -5.20
N ASP A 237 -31.95 -15.09 -6.46
CA ASP A 237 -32.93 -14.12 -6.96
C ASP A 237 -34.10 -14.86 -7.61
N TRP A 238 -35.30 -14.40 -7.35
CA TRP A 238 -36.53 -14.90 -7.97
C TRP A 238 -37.30 -13.74 -8.57
N GLN A 239 -37.61 -13.90 -9.86
CA GLN A 239 -38.47 -12.99 -10.61
C GLN A 239 -39.78 -13.74 -10.94
N GLY A 240 -40.80 -13.51 -10.12
CA GLY A 240 -42.12 -14.09 -10.28
C GLY A 240 -43.02 -13.27 -11.21
#